data_c9d5ee98ec4495b0fa20eeb7e2875556
#
_entry.id   c9d5ee98ec4495b0fa20eeb7e2875556
#
_cell.length_a   1.000
_cell.length_b   1.000
_cell.length_c   1.000
_cell.angle_alpha   90.00
_cell.angle_beta   90.00
_cell.angle_gamma   90.00
#
_symmetry.space_group_name_H-M   'P 1'
#
loop_
_entity.id
_entity.type
_entity.pdbx_description
1 polymer ?
#
loop_
_entity_poly.entity_id
_entity_poly.type
_entity_poly.pdbx_seq_one_letter_code
_entity_poly.pdbx_strand_id
1 'polypeptide(L)'
;MVMDTSNDKYKLTKTRDYEDKEGKTKDMESNSQASTTEPHINSYSELLLSVKNLVFRGAPGTGKTYLSKQIAANIVSNGRTSEISQLSEEEMNQIDFVQFHPSYDYTDFVEGFRPSEVENNQIGFTLKPGKFKRFIAKAQKVETVDRQDNFAQAWEKFFEAVTEAEETSQGYNELKTLTGKPMTNMVSYDNNGVQGIYKKDTKQYLNYNQIYNVYRGLPGVPEGGFDTYRKAVVKHLKEKFGLKDYVAGEEKNDKDKFVFIIDEINRGEISKIFGELFFSVDPDYRGIKGAVNTQYNSKEKLYIPENVYIIGTMNDIDRSVETFDFAMRRRFTFVEVTAEESAQNMHLNDETKRIMYRLNNAIIEEGHLNQDYQIGASYFKGLDKGTISIENLWDYKLNPLLKDYFRGERLADEKMKALEKAYFGTSED
;
A
#
# COMPACT_ATOMS: atom_id res chain seq x y z
N MET A 1 -20.46 49.02 -12.47
CA MET A 1 -20.67 48.39 -11.18
C MET A 1 -19.48 47.50 -10.95
N VAL A 2 -18.48 48.00 -10.22
CA VAL A 2 -17.20 47.38 -9.97
C VAL A 2 -17.35 46.53 -8.72
N MET A 3 -16.95 45.28 -8.74
CA MET A 3 -16.77 44.48 -7.52
C MET A 3 -15.30 44.23 -7.29
N ASP A 4 -14.90 44.69 -6.14
CA ASP A 4 -13.57 44.65 -5.52
C ASP A 4 -13.31 43.23 -4.96
N THR A 5 -12.13 42.66 -5.22
CA THR A 5 -11.65 41.42 -4.63
C THR A 5 -10.44 41.71 -3.76
N SER A 6 -10.67 41.85 -2.45
CA SER A 6 -9.60 41.96 -1.47
C SER A 6 -9.29 40.60 -0.80
N ASN A 7 -8.05 40.23 -0.91
CA ASN A 7 -7.17 39.39 -0.06
C ASN A 7 -7.71 38.96 1.31
N ASP A 8 -7.67 37.65 1.56
CA ASP A 8 -7.51 37.14 2.93
C ASP A 8 -6.29 36.20 3.05
N LYS A 9 -5.31 36.70 3.81
CA LYS A 9 -4.10 35.99 4.22
C LYS A 9 -4.39 35.20 5.51
N TYR A 10 -4.20 33.90 5.49
CA TYR A 10 -4.18 33.11 6.72
C TYR A 10 -2.90 33.39 7.52
N LYS A 11 -3.05 34.01 8.70
CA LYS A 11 -2.02 34.14 9.72
C LYS A 11 -2.08 32.97 10.70
N LEU A 12 -0.99 32.25 10.84
CA LEU A 12 -0.73 31.31 11.93
C LEU A 12 -0.59 32.09 13.26
N THR A 13 -1.44 31.80 14.22
CA THR A 13 -1.36 32.32 15.57
C THR A 13 -0.45 31.48 16.46
N LYS A 14 0.56 32.10 17.03
CA LYS A 14 1.44 31.56 18.08
C LYS A 14 0.65 31.23 19.34
N THR A 15 0.88 30.05 19.89
CA THR A 15 0.42 29.61 21.22
C THR A 15 1.16 30.38 22.33
N ARG A 16 0.41 30.72 23.36
CA ARG A 16 0.86 31.47 24.56
C ARG A 16 1.60 30.54 25.50
N ASP A 17 2.67 31.11 26.08
CA ASP A 17 3.42 30.58 27.23
C ASP A 17 2.54 30.51 28.46
N TYR A 18 2.65 29.43 29.23
CA TYR A 18 2.19 29.34 30.62
C TYR A 18 3.40 29.06 31.51
N GLU A 19 3.61 29.97 32.44
CA GLU A 19 4.65 29.92 33.46
C GLU A 19 4.35 28.91 34.58
N ASP A 20 5.44 28.42 35.14
CA ASP A 20 5.69 27.52 36.24
C ASP A 20 4.83 27.65 37.49
N LYS A 21 4.55 26.50 38.12
CA LYS A 21 4.62 26.34 39.60
C LYS A 21 5.22 24.98 39.98
N GLU A 22 6.23 25.09 40.81
CA GLU A 22 7.05 24.04 41.42
C GLU A 22 6.28 22.92 42.14
N GLY A 23 6.85 21.72 42.13
CA GLY A 23 6.70 20.82 43.26
C GLY A 23 6.81 19.31 43.00
N LYS A 24 7.98 18.75 43.31
CA LYS A 24 8.28 17.39 43.75
C LYS A 24 8.55 16.30 42.68
N THR A 25 9.83 16.06 42.53
CA THR A 25 10.50 14.83 42.05
C THR A 25 9.89 13.55 42.60
N LYS A 26 9.56 12.65 41.69
CA LYS A 26 9.63 11.20 41.91
C LYS A 26 10.27 10.59 40.68
N ASP A 27 11.45 10.07 40.87
CA ASP A 27 12.17 9.27 39.90
C ASP A 27 11.33 8.06 39.48
N MET A 28 10.92 8.06 38.22
CA MET A 28 10.50 6.90 37.48
C MET A 28 11.43 6.84 36.27
N GLU A 29 12.43 5.98 36.34
CA GLU A 29 13.18 5.55 35.18
C GLU A 29 12.23 4.95 34.16
N SER A 30 11.74 5.77 33.24
CA SER A 30 11.13 5.31 32.00
C SER A 30 12.24 5.04 31.01
N ASN A 31 12.47 3.77 30.74
CA ASN A 31 13.32 3.25 29.67
C ASN A 31 12.73 3.68 28.32
N SER A 32 12.86 4.95 27.94
CA SER A 32 12.58 5.44 26.60
C SER A 32 13.82 5.18 25.75
N GLN A 33 13.86 4.02 25.07
CA GLN A 33 14.70 3.88 23.91
C GLN A 33 14.28 4.96 22.91
N ALA A 34 15.06 6.03 22.79
CA ALA A 34 14.87 7.06 21.80
C ALA A 34 14.88 6.40 20.42
N SER A 35 13.81 6.58 19.62
CA SER A 35 13.76 6.09 18.25
C SER A 35 14.88 6.76 17.46
N THR A 36 15.77 5.97 16.89
CA THR A 36 16.89 6.44 16.05
C THR A 36 16.44 6.78 14.63
N THR A 37 15.14 6.91 14.40
CA THR A 37 14.55 7.09 13.07
C THR A 37 14.61 8.56 12.64
N GLU A 38 15.07 8.79 11.41
CA GLU A 38 15.17 10.12 10.83
C GLU A 38 13.78 10.76 10.62
N PRO A 39 13.61 12.07 10.89
CA PRO A 39 12.29 12.74 10.86
C PRO A 39 11.56 12.61 9.51
N HIS A 40 12.29 12.61 8.38
CA HIS A 40 11.69 12.48 7.03
C HIS A 40 11.10 11.08 6.77
N ILE A 41 11.71 10.02 7.32
CA ILE A 41 11.18 8.64 7.20
C ILE A 41 9.86 8.53 7.93
N ASN A 42 9.76 9.11 9.13
CA ASN A 42 8.50 9.14 9.88
C ASN A 42 7.40 9.85 9.11
N SER A 43 7.69 11.01 8.49
CA SER A 43 6.73 11.75 7.68
C SER A 43 6.22 10.95 6.48
N TYR A 44 7.09 10.24 5.76
CA TYR A 44 6.68 9.36 4.65
C TYR A 44 5.93 8.13 5.13
N SER A 45 6.27 7.59 6.30
CA SER A 45 5.54 6.47 6.91
C SER A 45 4.10 6.91 7.27
N GLU A 46 3.92 8.05 7.90
CA GLU A 46 2.61 8.63 8.22
C GLU A 46 1.79 8.89 6.95
N LEU A 47 2.42 9.45 5.91
CA LEU A 47 1.78 9.66 4.62
C LEU A 47 1.28 8.33 4.04
N LEU A 48 2.15 7.29 3.96
CA LEU A 48 1.77 5.99 3.43
C LEU A 48 0.63 5.34 4.24
N LEU A 49 0.67 5.46 5.56
CA LEU A 49 -0.40 4.95 6.43
C LEU A 49 -1.75 5.63 6.13
N SER A 50 -1.75 6.91 5.77
CA SER A 50 -2.96 7.67 5.44
C SER A 50 -3.48 7.37 4.03
N VAL A 51 -2.60 7.27 3.01
CA VAL A 51 -2.99 7.15 1.59
C VAL A 51 -2.97 5.71 1.06
N LYS A 52 -2.44 4.74 1.81
CA LYS A 52 -2.31 3.32 1.48
C LYS A 52 -1.35 2.99 0.32
N ASN A 53 -1.24 3.83 -0.70
CA ASN A 53 -0.42 3.58 -1.88
C ASN A 53 0.41 4.81 -2.21
N LEU A 54 1.73 4.64 -2.31
CA LEU A 54 2.70 5.70 -2.56
C LEU A 54 3.61 5.30 -3.72
N VAL A 55 3.93 6.25 -4.59
CA VAL A 55 4.96 6.07 -5.64
C VAL A 55 6.01 7.15 -5.48
N PHE A 56 7.24 6.73 -5.21
CA PHE A 56 8.40 7.60 -5.27
C PHE A 56 8.90 7.72 -6.71
N ARG A 57 8.93 8.93 -7.22
CA ARG A 57 9.44 9.27 -8.55
C ARG A 57 10.66 10.19 -8.47
N GLY A 58 11.40 10.32 -9.55
CA GLY A 58 12.52 11.27 -9.66
C GLY A 58 13.70 10.69 -10.42
N ALA A 59 14.77 11.46 -10.46
CA ALA A 59 16.00 11.19 -11.19
C ALA A 59 16.67 9.84 -10.80
N PRO A 60 17.48 9.26 -11.69
CA PRO A 60 18.25 8.05 -11.38
C PRO A 60 19.21 8.28 -10.22
N GLY A 61 19.31 7.28 -9.33
CA GLY A 61 20.28 7.33 -8.24
C GLY A 61 19.86 8.17 -7.04
N THR A 62 18.62 8.64 -6.96
CA THR A 62 18.11 9.38 -5.77
C THR A 62 17.79 8.49 -4.58
N GLY A 63 17.96 7.15 -4.69
CA GLY A 63 17.82 6.23 -3.56
C GLY A 63 16.39 5.80 -3.24
N LYS A 64 15.45 5.98 -4.18
CA LYS A 64 14.03 5.63 -4.02
C LYS A 64 13.79 4.22 -3.47
N THR A 65 14.46 3.21 -4.02
CA THR A 65 14.34 1.82 -3.58
C THR A 65 14.84 1.63 -2.14
N TYR A 66 15.93 2.31 -1.77
CA TYR A 66 16.47 2.27 -0.40
C TYR A 66 15.51 2.95 0.58
N LEU A 67 15.03 4.14 0.25
CA LEU A 67 14.03 4.87 1.02
C LEU A 67 12.75 4.05 1.22
N SER A 68 12.26 3.38 0.16
CA SER A 68 11.10 2.49 0.25
C SER A 68 11.28 1.37 1.26
N LYS A 69 12.48 0.79 1.33
CA LYS A 69 12.84 -0.25 2.30
C LYS A 69 12.91 0.29 3.73
N GLN A 70 13.45 1.50 3.91
CA GLN A 70 13.50 2.15 5.22
C GLN A 70 12.10 2.46 5.76
N ILE A 71 11.22 2.99 4.90
CA ILE A 71 9.81 3.26 5.25
C ILE A 71 9.08 1.97 5.60
N ALA A 72 9.28 0.90 4.82
CA ALA A 72 8.68 -0.40 5.12
C ALA A 72 9.13 -0.93 6.47
N ALA A 73 10.44 -0.86 6.78
CA ALA A 73 10.98 -1.27 8.07
C ALA A 73 10.41 -0.43 9.23
N ASN A 74 10.30 0.88 9.04
CA ASN A 74 9.71 1.79 10.02
C ASN A 74 8.24 1.45 10.31
N ILE A 75 7.45 1.15 9.27
CA ILE A 75 6.02 0.83 9.40
C ILE A 75 5.82 -0.50 10.13
N VAL A 76 6.49 -1.57 9.72
CA VAL A 76 6.28 -2.90 10.33
C VAL A 76 6.84 -2.99 11.75
N SER A 77 7.88 -2.20 12.06
CA SER A 77 8.43 -2.10 13.41
C SER A 77 7.74 -1.07 14.30
N ASN A 78 6.66 -0.44 13.83
CA ASN A 78 5.94 0.64 14.53
C ASN A 78 6.85 1.81 14.97
N GLY A 79 7.76 2.22 14.08
CA GLY A 79 8.68 3.34 14.33
C GLY A 79 9.94 2.99 15.12
N ARG A 80 10.15 1.72 15.48
CA ARG A 80 11.32 1.28 16.27
C ARG A 80 12.61 1.40 15.48
N THR A 81 12.60 1.07 14.20
CA THR A 81 13.79 1.12 13.32
C THR A 81 13.39 1.35 11.88
N SER A 82 14.28 1.98 11.11
CA SER A 82 14.23 2.08 9.65
C SER A 82 15.17 1.09 8.94
N GLU A 83 15.93 0.29 9.69
CA GLU A 83 16.90 -0.64 9.12
C GLU A 83 16.34 -2.06 9.06
N ILE A 84 16.26 -2.63 7.83
CA ILE A 84 15.74 -4.00 7.62
C ILE A 84 16.54 -5.04 8.42
N SER A 85 17.86 -4.84 8.56
CA SER A 85 18.74 -5.75 9.31
C SER A 85 18.42 -5.85 10.80
N GLN A 86 17.63 -4.92 11.34
CA GLN A 86 17.23 -4.87 12.75
C GLN A 86 15.78 -5.38 12.96
N LEU A 87 15.11 -5.82 11.90
CA LEU A 87 13.79 -6.41 11.99
C LEU A 87 13.85 -7.84 12.52
N SER A 88 12.83 -8.24 13.27
CA SER A 88 12.59 -9.64 13.60
C SER A 88 12.20 -10.46 12.37
N GLU A 89 12.24 -11.78 12.47
CA GLU A 89 11.79 -12.66 11.38
C GLU A 89 10.30 -12.46 11.06
N GLU A 90 9.48 -12.20 12.07
CA GLU A 90 8.06 -11.91 11.91
C GLU A 90 7.84 -10.61 11.15
N GLU A 91 8.53 -9.52 11.56
CA GLU A 91 8.48 -8.22 10.87
C GLU A 91 9.01 -8.30 9.44
N MET A 92 10.08 -9.07 9.19
CA MET A 92 10.56 -9.30 7.82
C MET A 92 9.53 -10.02 6.93
N ASN A 93 8.75 -10.93 7.50
CA ASN A 93 7.68 -11.62 6.78
C ASN A 93 6.49 -10.71 6.40
N GLN A 94 6.40 -9.52 7.01
CA GLN A 94 5.40 -8.48 6.70
C GLN A 94 5.84 -7.57 5.55
N ILE A 95 7.07 -7.71 5.04
CA ILE A 95 7.56 -6.96 3.88
C ILE A 95 7.79 -7.93 2.73
N ASP A 96 7.37 -7.56 1.52
CA ASP A 96 7.77 -8.25 0.30
C ASP A 96 8.16 -7.24 -0.77
N PHE A 97 8.98 -7.69 -1.73
CA PHE A 97 9.60 -6.85 -2.76
C PHE A 97 9.53 -7.52 -4.12
N VAL A 98 9.19 -6.76 -5.14
CA VAL A 98 9.28 -7.18 -6.53
C VAL A 98 9.85 -6.05 -7.37
N GLN A 99 10.59 -6.39 -8.42
CA GLN A 99 10.98 -5.45 -9.44
C GLN A 99 10.23 -5.78 -10.73
N PHE A 100 9.53 -4.79 -11.29
CA PHE A 100 8.86 -4.97 -12.57
C PHE A 100 9.85 -4.87 -13.72
N HIS A 101 9.57 -5.62 -14.77
CA HIS A 101 10.28 -5.62 -16.05
C HIS A 101 9.25 -5.84 -17.17
N PRO A 102 9.58 -5.53 -18.44
CA PRO A 102 8.60 -5.57 -19.54
C PRO A 102 7.87 -6.90 -19.75
N SER A 103 8.46 -8.01 -19.30
CA SER A 103 7.85 -9.35 -19.40
C SER A 103 7.15 -9.80 -18.12
N TYR A 104 7.04 -8.95 -17.09
CA TYR A 104 6.35 -9.28 -15.84
C TYR A 104 4.84 -9.20 -16.06
N ASP A 105 4.11 -10.24 -15.66
CA ASP A 105 2.69 -10.36 -15.99
C ASP A 105 1.80 -10.79 -14.81
N TYR A 106 0.51 -10.93 -15.10
CA TYR A 106 -0.52 -11.38 -14.16
C TYR A 106 -0.19 -12.74 -13.54
N THR A 107 0.42 -13.64 -14.31
CA THR A 107 0.67 -15.02 -13.86
C THR A 107 1.79 -15.09 -12.82
N ASP A 108 2.71 -14.14 -12.85
CA ASP A 108 3.77 -13.99 -11.85
C ASP A 108 3.28 -13.27 -10.58
N PHE A 109 2.34 -12.34 -10.76
CA PHE A 109 1.89 -11.45 -9.71
C PHE A 109 0.67 -11.97 -8.95
N VAL A 110 -0.40 -12.34 -9.66
CA VAL A 110 -1.66 -12.78 -9.06
C VAL A 110 -1.74 -14.29 -9.04
N GLU A 111 -1.94 -14.95 -10.19
CA GLU A 111 -2.00 -16.42 -10.30
C GLU A 111 -1.87 -16.87 -11.74
N GLY A 112 -1.36 -18.08 -11.94
CA GLY A 112 -1.21 -18.65 -13.27
C GLY A 112 -1.00 -20.16 -13.27
N PHE A 113 -1.29 -20.79 -14.39
CA PHE A 113 -1.00 -22.21 -14.57
C PHE A 113 0.51 -22.45 -14.72
N ARG A 114 1.04 -23.33 -13.89
CA ARG A 114 2.45 -23.75 -13.92
C ARG A 114 2.54 -25.26 -14.15
N PRO A 115 3.56 -25.73 -14.89
CA PRO A 115 3.80 -27.15 -15.03
C PRO A 115 3.94 -27.83 -13.66
N SER A 116 3.32 -28.99 -13.51
CA SER A 116 3.44 -29.83 -12.31
C SER A 116 3.59 -31.27 -12.77
N GLU A 117 4.37 -32.04 -12.03
CA GLU A 117 4.43 -33.49 -12.23
C GLU A 117 3.10 -34.10 -11.73
N VAL A 118 2.46 -34.82 -12.60
CA VAL A 118 1.28 -35.66 -12.28
C VAL A 118 1.72 -37.09 -12.18
N GLU A 119 1.03 -37.91 -11.41
CA GLU A 119 1.32 -39.35 -11.30
C GLU A 119 1.47 -40.02 -12.70
N ASN A 120 2.50 -40.85 -12.88
CA ASN A 120 2.91 -41.50 -14.12
C ASN A 120 3.75 -40.67 -15.12
N ASN A 121 4.59 -39.73 -14.66
CA ASN A 121 5.49 -38.95 -15.52
C ASN A 121 4.77 -38.14 -16.62
N GLN A 122 3.49 -37.81 -16.43
CA GLN A 122 2.76 -36.90 -17.30
C GLN A 122 2.90 -35.45 -16.78
N ILE A 123 3.15 -34.52 -17.70
CA ILE A 123 3.18 -33.09 -17.39
C ILE A 123 1.73 -32.60 -17.31
N GLY A 124 1.33 -32.18 -16.13
CA GLY A 124 0.07 -31.47 -15.90
C GLY A 124 0.28 -30.00 -15.65
N PHE A 125 -0.81 -29.25 -15.55
CA PHE A 125 -0.78 -27.83 -15.19
C PHE A 125 -1.60 -27.61 -13.93
N THR A 126 -0.99 -26.95 -12.94
CA THR A 126 -1.66 -26.61 -11.69
C THR A 126 -1.72 -25.09 -11.56
N LEU A 127 -2.86 -24.57 -11.14
CA LEU A 127 -3.00 -23.13 -10.82
C LEU A 127 -2.19 -22.84 -9.55
N LYS A 128 -1.20 -21.96 -9.68
CA LYS A 128 -0.38 -21.52 -8.53
C LYS A 128 -0.54 -20.03 -8.27
N PRO A 129 -0.60 -19.61 -7.00
CA PRO A 129 -0.67 -18.20 -6.65
C PRO A 129 0.64 -17.50 -7.01
N GLY A 130 0.53 -16.30 -7.58
CA GLY A 130 1.63 -15.38 -7.84
C GLY A 130 2.17 -14.73 -6.56
N LYS A 131 3.16 -13.87 -6.73
CA LYS A 131 3.88 -13.27 -5.59
C LYS A 131 2.98 -12.41 -4.72
N PHE A 132 2.19 -11.52 -5.32
CA PHE A 132 1.30 -10.62 -4.60
C PHE A 132 0.12 -11.37 -3.94
N LYS A 133 -0.49 -12.35 -4.65
CA LYS A 133 -1.56 -13.17 -4.06
C LYS A 133 -1.08 -13.93 -2.82
N ARG A 134 0.14 -14.47 -2.82
CA ARG A 134 0.72 -15.09 -1.61
C ARG A 134 0.92 -14.10 -0.47
N PHE A 135 1.36 -12.89 -0.80
CA PHE A 135 1.57 -11.84 0.19
C PHE A 135 0.27 -11.38 0.85
N ILE A 136 -0.76 -11.05 0.05
CA ILE A 136 -2.06 -10.65 0.63
C ILE A 136 -2.74 -11.79 1.39
N ALA A 137 -2.51 -13.05 1.02
CA ALA A 137 -3.01 -14.19 1.79
C ALA A 137 -2.39 -14.29 3.19
N LYS A 138 -1.13 -13.87 3.37
CA LYS A 138 -0.52 -13.75 4.72
C LYS A 138 -1.20 -12.64 5.52
N ALA A 139 -1.39 -11.47 4.92
CA ALA A 139 -2.05 -10.33 5.56
C ALA A 139 -3.52 -10.64 5.94
N GLN A 140 -4.25 -11.37 5.08
CA GLN A 140 -5.61 -11.84 5.36
C GLN A 140 -5.67 -12.81 6.54
N LYS A 141 -4.70 -13.72 6.70
CA LYS A 141 -4.66 -14.65 7.83
C LYS A 141 -4.53 -13.91 9.16
N VAL A 142 -3.69 -12.89 9.22
CA VAL A 142 -3.53 -12.06 10.40
C VAL A 142 -4.82 -11.28 10.68
N GLU A 143 -5.43 -10.69 9.66
CA GLU A 143 -6.72 -10.00 9.79
C GLU A 143 -7.84 -10.94 10.33
N THR A 144 -7.79 -12.24 9.98
CA THR A 144 -8.79 -13.24 10.45
C THR A 144 -8.46 -13.79 11.82
N VAL A 145 -7.19 -13.83 12.24
CA VAL A 145 -6.81 -14.29 13.59
C VAL A 145 -7.17 -13.24 14.65
N ASP A 146 -7.03 -11.95 14.34
CA ASP A 146 -7.50 -10.86 15.22
C ASP A 146 -9.01 -10.72 15.27
N ARG A 147 -9.73 -11.18 14.25
CA ARG A 147 -11.18 -11.37 14.30
C ARG A 147 -11.46 -12.76 14.87
N GLN A 148 -11.55 -12.89 16.19
CA GLN A 148 -12.04 -14.11 16.82
C GLN A 148 -13.53 -14.37 16.52
N ASP A 149 -14.06 -13.72 15.48
CA ASP A 149 -15.42 -13.92 15.06
C ASP A 149 -15.47 -14.91 13.87
N ASN A 150 -16.34 -15.87 14.00
CA ASN A 150 -16.63 -16.84 12.95
C ASN A 150 -17.95 -16.52 12.22
N PHE A 151 -18.32 -15.23 12.18
CA PHE A 151 -19.60 -14.81 11.61
C PHE A 151 -19.77 -15.20 10.15
N ALA A 152 -18.73 -14.98 9.32
CA ALA A 152 -18.78 -15.35 7.91
C ALA A 152 -19.04 -16.84 7.70
N GLN A 153 -18.38 -17.71 8.46
CA GLN A 153 -18.55 -19.16 8.37
C GLN A 153 -19.94 -19.60 8.86
N ALA A 154 -20.43 -19.00 9.94
CA ALA A 154 -21.77 -19.30 10.47
C ALA A 154 -22.86 -18.79 9.52
N TRP A 155 -22.63 -17.63 8.91
CA TRP A 155 -23.52 -17.04 7.90
C TRP A 155 -23.60 -17.91 6.64
N GLU A 156 -22.47 -18.36 6.10
CA GLU A 156 -22.42 -19.19 4.90
C GLU A 156 -23.25 -20.46 5.07
N LYS A 157 -23.05 -21.19 6.18
CA LYS A 157 -23.86 -22.39 6.51
C LYS A 157 -25.34 -22.08 6.64
N PHE A 158 -25.68 -20.95 7.25
CA PHE A 158 -27.05 -20.52 7.39
C PHE A 158 -27.69 -20.16 6.07
N PHE A 159 -26.95 -19.41 5.23
CA PHE A 159 -27.40 -18.96 3.92
C PHE A 159 -27.62 -20.16 2.97
N GLU A 160 -26.74 -21.15 3.01
CA GLU A 160 -26.93 -22.44 2.31
C GLU A 160 -28.19 -23.14 2.77
N ALA A 161 -28.41 -23.28 4.08
CA ALA A 161 -29.62 -23.93 4.61
C ALA A 161 -30.92 -23.19 4.24
N VAL A 162 -30.89 -21.85 4.16
CA VAL A 162 -32.02 -21.05 3.66
C VAL A 162 -32.29 -21.31 2.20
N THR A 163 -31.23 -21.37 1.39
CA THR A 163 -31.31 -21.59 -0.07
C THR A 163 -31.81 -22.99 -0.40
N GLU A 164 -31.34 -24.03 0.31
CA GLU A 164 -31.81 -25.42 0.17
C GLU A 164 -33.29 -25.53 0.55
N ALA A 165 -33.71 -24.86 1.63
CA ALA A 165 -35.12 -24.84 2.03
C ALA A 165 -36.05 -24.17 1.02
N GLU A 166 -35.52 -23.17 0.27
CA GLU A 166 -36.26 -22.51 -0.82
C GLU A 166 -36.47 -23.44 -2.02
N GLU A 167 -35.47 -24.24 -2.38
CA GLU A 167 -35.57 -25.23 -3.46
C GLU A 167 -36.63 -26.28 -3.22
N THR A 168 -36.89 -26.63 -1.95
CA THR A 168 -37.96 -27.57 -1.54
C THR A 168 -39.36 -26.92 -1.49
N SER A 169 -39.51 -25.67 -1.90
CA SER A 169 -40.78 -24.91 -1.94
C SER A 169 -41.39 -24.54 -0.58
N GLN A 170 -40.76 -24.88 0.55
CA GLN A 170 -41.28 -24.61 1.90
C GLN A 170 -40.70 -23.35 2.54
N GLY A 171 -39.63 -22.76 1.97
CA GLY A 171 -38.87 -21.68 2.59
C GLY A 171 -38.28 -22.11 3.95
N TYR A 172 -37.38 -21.32 4.50
CA TYR A 172 -36.76 -21.60 5.78
C TYR A 172 -37.68 -21.19 6.93
N ASN A 173 -38.01 -22.14 7.83
CA ASN A 173 -39.04 -22.00 8.89
C ASN A 173 -38.51 -22.17 10.32
N GLU A 174 -37.21 -22.40 10.51
CA GLU A 174 -36.63 -22.63 11.84
C GLU A 174 -36.29 -21.36 12.61
N LEU A 175 -36.33 -20.21 11.95
CA LEU A 175 -36.01 -18.92 12.55
C LEU A 175 -37.14 -18.47 13.51
N LYS A 176 -36.75 -17.94 14.68
CA LYS A 176 -37.72 -17.41 15.68
C LYS A 176 -37.33 -16.01 16.09
N THR A 177 -38.29 -15.14 16.34
CA THR A 177 -38.08 -13.85 16.99
C THR A 177 -37.49 -14.01 18.39
N LEU A 178 -37.00 -12.95 18.98
CA LEU A 178 -36.46 -12.95 20.35
C LEU A 178 -37.55 -13.39 21.39
N THR A 179 -38.82 -13.16 21.07
CA THR A 179 -39.97 -13.57 21.90
C THR A 179 -40.48 -15.00 21.58
N GLY A 180 -39.75 -15.74 20.71
CA GLY A 180 -40.08 -17.12 20.37
C GLY A 180 -41.13 -17.30 19.26
N LYS A 181 -41.69 -16.22 18.67
CA LYS A 181 -42.66 -16.34 17.56
C LYS A 181 -41.93 -16.83 16.29
N PRO A 182 -42.52 -17.78 15.53
CA PRO A 182 -41.91 -18.27 14.30
C PRO A 182 -41.77 -17.16 13.24
N MET A 183 -40.64 -17.14 12.57
CA MET A 183 -40.41 -16.36 11.34
C MET A 183 -40.36 -17.34 10.17
N THR A 184 -41.52 -17.58 9.57
CA THR A 184 -41.72 -18.56 8.50
C THR A 184 -41.55 -17.94 7.11
N ASN A 185 -41.36 -18.80 6.11
CA ASN A 185 -41.21 -18.39 4.69
C ASN A 185 -40.03 -17.45 4.43
N MET A 186 -38.91 -17.67 5.14
CA MET A 186 -37.66 -16.93 4.85
C MET A 186 -37.00 -17.50 3.59
N VAL A 187 -36.60 -16.60 2.73
CA VAL A 187 -35.93 -16.91 1.45
C VAL A 187 -34.64 -16.11 1.33
N SER A 188 -33.71 -16.65 0.57
CA SER A 188 -32.43 -16.01 0.32
C SER A 188 -32.52 -14.96 -0.79
N TYR A 189 -31.62 -14.00 -0.79
CA TYR A 189 -31.36 -13.11 -1.93
C TYR A 189 -29.87 -12.72 -1.98
N ASP A 190 -29.40 -12.46 -3.18
CA ASP A 190 -28.12 -11.82 -3.44
C ASP A 190 -28.37 -10.64 -4.38
N ASN A 191 -28.04 -9.43 -3.92
CA ASN A 191 -28.18 -8.23 -4.72
C ASN A 191 -26.81 -7.57 -4.86
N ASN A 192 -26.20 -7.70 -6.03
CA ASN A 192 -24.87 -7.17 -6.36
C ASN A 192 -23.77 -7.62 -5.35
N GLY A 193 -23.79 -8.88 -4.92
CA GLY A 193 -22.83 -9.45 -3.98
C GLY A 193 -23.14 -9.16 -2.50
N VAL A 194 -24.26 -8.53 -2.20
CA VAL A 194 -24.75 -8.38 -0.82
C VAL A 194 -25.79 -9.44 -0.53
N GLN A 195 -25.37 -10.49 0.16
CA GLN A 195 -26.26 -11.57 0.60
C GLN A 195 -27.20 -11.10 1.70
N GLY A 196 -28.38 -11.71 1.73
CA GLY A 196 -29.35 -11.47 2.78
C GLY A 196 -30.50 -12.48 2.74
N ILE A 197 -31.39 -12.33 3.69
CA ILE A 197 -32.64 -13.09 3.77
C ILE A 197 -33.81 -12.11 3.86
N TYR A 198 -34.97 -12.52 3.39
CA TYR A 198 -36.18 -11.74 3.56
C TYR A 198 -37.39 -12.64 3.78
N LYS A 199 -38.41 -12.10 4.44
CA LYS A 199 -39.68 -12.79 4.58
C LYS A 199 -40.54 -12.60 3.35
N LYS A 200 -40.88 -13.68 2.65
CA LYS A 200 -41.60 -13.68 1.37
C LYS A 200 -42.91 -12.87 1.40
N ASP A 201 -43.66 -12.99 2.51
CA ASP A 201 -44.97 -12.36 2.65
C ASP A 201 -44.91 -10.85 2.89
N THR A 202 -43.88 -10.35 3.59
CA THR A 202 -43.80 -8.95 4.03
C THR A 202 -42.66 -8.16 3.39
N LYS A 203 -41.81 -8.81 2.59
CA LYS A 203 -40.61 -8.23 1.97
C LYS A 203 -39.70 -7.48 2.95
N GLN A 204 -39.58 -8.00 4.17
CA GLN A 204 -38.63 -7.50 5.16
C GLN A 204 -37.23 -8.03 4.84
N TYR A 205 -36.35 -7.17 4.37
CA TYR A 205 -34.99 -7.52 3.98
C TYR A 205 -34.03 -7.37 5.17
N LEU A 206 -33.24 -8.40 5.42
CA LEU A 206 -32.19 -8.46 6.44
C LEU A 206 -30.88 -8.86 5.75
N ASN A 207 -29.99 -7.92 5.52
CA ASN A 207 -28.76 -8.22 4.81
C ASN A 207 -27.59 -8.55 5.75
N TYR A 208 -26.60 -9.24 5.19
CA TYR A 208 -25.39 -9.67 5.88
C TYR A 208 -24.74 -8.55 6.71
N ASN A 209 -24.47 -7.40 6.09
CA ASN A 209 -23.74 -6.31 6.73
C ASN A 209 -24.49 -5.73 7.94
N GLN A 210 -25.81 -5.62 7.84
CA GLN A 210 -26.66 -5.11 8.92
C GLN A 210 -26.74 -6.09 10.09
N ILE A 211 -26.81 -7.40 9.81
CA ILE A 211 -26.81 -8.45 10.84
C ILE A 211 -25.43 -8.52 11.49
N TYR A 212 -24.36 -8.39 10.72
CA TYR A 212 -22.99 -8.34 11.23
C TYR A 212 -22.76 -7.13 12.13
N ASN A 213 -23.29 -5.95 11.80
CA ASN A 213 -23.25 -4.80 12.70
C ASN A 213 -23.91 -5.09 14.04
N VAL A 214 -25.11 -5.69 14.01
CA VAL A 214 -25.83 -6.04 15.25
C VAL A 214 -25.08 -7.10 16.06
N TYR A 215 -24.45 -8.07 15.43
CA TYR A 215 -23.57 -9.04 16.09
C TYR A 215 -22.42 -8.38 16.84
N ARG A 216 -21.83 -7.31 16.29
CA ARG A 216 -20.78 -6.52 16.93
C ARG A 216 -21.29 -5.51 17.98
N GLY A 217 -22.59 -5.49 18.25
CA GLY A 217 -23.19 -4.54 19.20
C GLY A 217 -23.48 -3.15 18.61
N LEU A 218 -23.32 -2.97 17.28
CA LEU A 218 -23.61 -1.73 16.58
C LEU A 218 -25.05 -1.72 16.04
N PRO A 219 -25.67 -0.55 15.76
CA PRO A 219 -26.94 -0.48 15.06
C PRO A 219 -26.83 -1.12 13.66
N GLY A 220 -27.80 -1.92 13.27
CA GLY A 220 -27.83 -2.51 11.92
C GLY A 220 -27.94 -1.47 10.82
N VAL A 221 -28.68 -0.38 11.09
CA VAL A 221 -28.76 0.84 10.29
C VAL A 221 -28.66 2.06 11.21
N PRO A 222 -28.18 3.22 10.76
CA PRO A 222 -28.00 4.40 11.60
C PRO A 222 -29.24 4.84 12.38
N GLU A 223 -30.42 4.66 11.80
CA GLU A 223 -31.71 5.03 12.39
C GLU A 223 -32.37 3.90 13.24
N GLY A 224 -31.69 2.75 13.40
CA GLY A 224 -32.07 1.69 14.35
C GLY A 224 -33.29 0.84 13.99
N GLY A 225 -33.80 0.87 12.78
CA GLY A 225 -35.01 0.07 12.38
C GLY A 225 -34.69 -1.43 12.25
N PHE A 226 -35.63 -2.30 12.68
CA PHE A 226 -35.60 -3.76 12.54
C PHE A 226 -34.47 -4.52 13.29
N ASP A 227 -33.72 -3.89 14.18
CA ASP A 227 -32.66 -4.56 14.92
C ASP A 227 -33.12 -5.73 15.78
N THR A 228 -34.37 -5.73 16.21
CA THR A 228 -34.99 -6.89 16.92
C THR A 228 -34.96 -8.16 16.06
N TYR A 229 -35.21 -8.04 14.76
CA TYR A 229 -35.16 -9.17 13.82
C TYR A 229 -33.71 -9.57 13.52
N ARG A 230 -32.79 -8.60 13.36
CA ARG A 230 -31.35 -8.87 13.17
C ARG A 230 -30.73 -9.56 14.37
N LYS A 231 -31.10 -9.14 15.60
CA LYS A 231 -30.74 -9.83 16.85
C LYS A 231 -31.30 -11.27 16.90
N ALA A 232 -32.49 -11.51 16.38
CA ALA A 232 -33.07 -12.84 16.29
C ALA A 232 -32.25 -13.73 15.34
N VAL A 233 -31.80 -13.22 14.20
CA VAL A 233 -30.90 -13.95 13.30
C VAL A 233 -29.55 -14.23 13.97
N VAL A 234 -28.92 -13.26 14.63
CA VAL A 234 -27.68 -13.47 15.39
C VAL A 234 -27.84 -14.55 16.45
N LYS A 235 -28.96 -14.55 17.20
CA LYS A 235 -29.25 -15.59 18.17
C LYS A 235 -29.36 -16.96 17.51
N HIS A 236 -30.06 -17.05 16.39
CA HIS A 236 -30.24 -18.30 15.65
C HIS A 236 -28.91 -18.84 15.11
N LEU A 237 -28.04 -17.96 14.60
CA LEU A 237 -26.68 -18.31 14.17
C LEU A 237 -25.86 -18.90 15.32
N LYS A 238 -26.00 -18.35 16.54
CA LYS A 238 -25.33 -18.88 17.73
C LYS A 238 -25.84 -20.25 18.12
N GLU A 239 -27.17 -20.45 18.10
CA GLU A 239 -27.81 -21.68 18.54
C GLU A 239 -27.66 -22.85 17.57
N LYS A 240 -27.64 -22.58 16.25
CA LYS A 240 -27.71 -23.62 15.21
C LYS A 240 -26.49 -23.75 14.33
N PHE A 241 -25.76 -22.64 14.10
CA PHE A 241 -24.66 -22.58 13.15
C PHE A 241 -23.32 -22.32 13.81
N GLY A 242 -23.25 -22.41 15.14
CA GLY A 242 -22.01 -22.37 15.91
C GLY A 242 -21.35 -20.99 15.93
N LEU A 243 -22.11 -19.90 15.74
CA LEU A 243 -21.60 -18.55 15.88
C LEU A 243 -21.17 -18.31 17.34
N LYS A 244 -19.91 -17.95 17.54
CA LYS A 244 -19.34 -17.60 18.86
C LYS A 244 -19.80 -16.21 19.30
N ASP A 245 -19.60 -15.89 20.57
CA ASP A 245 -19.81 -14.52 21.04
C ASP A 245 -18.80 -13.58 20.37
N TYR A 246 -19.28 -12.38 20.05
CA TYR A 246 -18.38 -11.34 19.54
C TYR A 246 -17.49 -10.89 20.70
N VAL A 247 -16.23 -11.15 20.58
CA VAL A 247 -15.21 -10.51 21.42
C VAL A 247 -14.73 -9.31 20.62
N ALA A 248 -15.02 -8.11 21.10
CA ALA A 248 -14.40 -6.93 20.54
C ALA A 248 -12.88 -7.15 20.66
N GLY A 249 -12.22 -7.35 19.53
CA GLY A 249 -10.75 -7.34 19.53
C GLY A 249 -10.32 -6.05 20.20
N GLU A 250 -9.32 -6.12 21.05
CA GLU A 250 -8.61 -4.91 21.50
C GLU A 250 -8.37 -4.04 20.27
N GLU A 251 -8.50 -2.71 20.42
CA GLU A 251 -8.29 -1.72 19.36
C GLU A 251 -7.16 -2.16 18.46
N LYS A 252 -7.41 -2.19 17.13
CA LYS A 252 -6.51 -2.67 16.07
C LYS A 252 -5.07 -2.60 16.54
N ASN A 253 -4.51 -3.74 16.89
CA ASN A 253 -3.12 -3.79 17.28
C ASN A 253 -2.34 -3.22 16.09
N ASP A 254 -1.69 -2.10 16.29
CA ASP A 254 -0.89 -1.38 15.28
C ASP A 254 0.26 -2.25 14.74
N LYS A 255 0.32 -3.51 15.20
CA LYS A 255 1.41 -4.46 14.99
C LYS A 255 1.38 -5.20 13.66
N ASP A 256 0.26 -5.24 12.94
CA ASP A 256 0.12 -6.16 11.80
C ASP A 256 0.00 -5.43 10.46
N LYS A 257 0.93 -4.51 10.21
CA LYS A 257 1.03 -3.78 8.95
C LYS A 257 1.88 -4.55 7.95
N PHE A 258 1.41 -4.69 6.73
CA PHE A 258 2.09 -5.38 5.64
C PHE A 258 2.47 -4.39 4.55
N VAL A 259 3.72 -4.37 4.12
CA VAL A 259 4.21 -3.43 3.10
C VAL A 259 4.74 -4.19 1.88
N PHE A 260 4.14 -3.95 0.72
CA PHE A 260 4.57 -4.50 -0.55
C PHE A 260 5.28 -3.45 -1.38
N ILE A 261 6.54 -3.71 -1.76
CA ILE A 261 7.37 -2.80 -2.53
C ILE A 261 7.43 -3.26 -3.98
N ILE A 262 7.11 -2.36 -4.92
CA ILE A 262 7.19 -2.58 -6.36
C ILE A 262 8.24 -1.63 -6.93
N ASP A 263 9.42 -2.14 -7.20
CA ASP A 263 10.51 -1.37 -7.81
C ASP A 263 10.30 -1.28 -9.32
N GLU A 264 10.64 -0.13 -9.91
CA GLU A 264 10.42 0.16 -11.34
C GLU A 264 8.96 -0.13 -11.79
N ILE A 265 8.00 0.34 -10.99
CA ILE A 265 6.57 0.06 -11.18
C ILE A 265 6.07 0.44 -12.58
N ASN A 266 6.67 1.44 -13.22
CA ASN A 266 6.35 1.90 -14.55
C ASN A 266 6.93 1.04 -15.69
N ARG A 267 7.79 0.04 -15.43
CA ARG A 267 8.33 -0.87 -16.45
C ARG A 267 7.39 -2.02 -16.83
N GLY A 268 6.25 -2.14 -16.16
CA GLY A 268 5.23 -3.13 -16.47
C GLY A 268 3.87 -2.50 -16.72
N GLU A 269 3.02 -3.16 -17.50
CA GLU A 269 1.62 -2.75 -17.70
C GLU A 269 0.80 -3.04 -16.43
N ILE A 270 0.73 -2.09 -15.51
CA ILE A 270 0.20 -2.25 -14.15
C ILE A 270 -1.24 -2.78 -14.16
N SER A 271 -2.09 -2.25 -15.02
CA SER A 271 -3.48 -2.69 -15.14
C SER A 271 -3.60 -4.16 -15.56
N LYS A 272 -2.70 -4.65 -16.41
CA LYS A 272 -2.64 -6.08 -16.79
C LYS A 272 -2.05 -6.93 -15.67
N ILE A 273 -1.00 -6.45 -15.00
CA ILE A 273 -0.31 -7.19 -13.92
C ILE A 273 -1.25 -7.39 -12.72
N PHE A 274 -1.98 -6.35 -12.32
CA PHE A 274 -2.95 -6.45 -11.23
C PHE A 274 -4.25 -7.13 -11.64
N GLY A 275 -4.61 -7.06 -12.94
CA GLY A 275 -5.87 -7.59 -13.44
C GLY A 275 -7.07 -7.07 -12.63
N GLU A 276 -7.94 -7.97 -12.21
CA GLU A 276 -9.15 -7.64 -11.45
C GLU A 276 -8.83 -7.01 -10.09
N LEU A 277 -7.70 -7.35 -9.47
CA LEU A 277 -7.25 -6.76 -8.21
C LEU A 277 -6.99 -5.25 -8.32
N PHE A 278 -6.83 -4.73 -9.55
CA PHE A 278 -6.65 -3.30 -9.77
C PHE A 278 -7.80 -2.45 -9.16
N PHE A 279 -9.02 -3.00 -9.12
CA PHE A 279 -10.15 -2.39 -8.43
C PHE A 279 -9.89 -2.27 -6.92
N SER A 280 -9.36 -3.33 -6.29
CA SER A 280 -9.07 -3.39 -4.86
C SER A 280 -7.79 -2.63 -4.43
N VAL A 281 -7.00 -2.13 -5.39
CA VAL A 281 -5.86 -1.22 -5.10
C VAL A 281 -6.35 0.12 -4.54
N ASP A 282 -7.49 0.59 -5.01
CA ASP A 282 -8.08 1.86 -4.57
C ASP A 282 -8.33 1.82 -3.05
N PRO A 283 -7.86 2.81 -2.27
CA PRO A 283 -8.00 2.83 -0.82
C PRO A 283 -9.45 2.68 -0.34
N ASP A 284 -10.41 3.23 -1.10
CA ASP A 284 -11.83 3.15 -0.77
C ASP A 284 -12.42 1.76 -0.96
N TYR A 285 -11.76 0.89 -1.73
CA TYR A 285 -12.17 -0.48 -2.03
C TYR A 285 -11.25 -1.54 -1.40
N ARG A 286 -10.54 -1.22 -0.32
CA ARG A 286 -9.79 -2.21 0.46
C ARG A 286 -10.72 -3.11 1.27
N GLY A 287 -10.28 -4.34 1.54
CA GLY A 287 -11.07 -5.34 2.27
C GLY A 287 -12.17 -5.99 1.42
N ILE A 288 -13.11 -6.65 2.06
CA ILE A 288 -14.19 -7.45 1.43
C ILE A 288 -15.04 -6.64 0.44
N LYS A 289 -15.24 -5.34 0.69
CA LYS A 289 -16.02 -4.48 -0.22
C LYS A 289 -15.41 -4.34 -1.62
N GLY A 290 -14.11 -4.57 -1.76
CA GLY A 290 -13.39 -4.56 -3.03
C GLY A 290 -13.05 -5.96 -3.54
N ALA A 291 -13.71 -7.02 -3.01
CA ALA A 291 -13.44 -8.38 -3.42
C ALA A 291 -13.87 -8.65 -4.87
N VAL A 292 -12.99 -9.28 -5.62
CA VAL A 292 -13.15 -9.64 -7.03
C VAL A 292 -12.95 -11.14 -7.22
N ASN A 293 -13.54 -11.69 -8.26
CA ASN A 293 -13.22 -13.05 -8.70
C ASN A 293 -12.01 -12.99 -9.62
N THR A 294 -11.06 -13.92 -9.47
CA THR A 294 -9.90 -13.97 -10.33
C THR A 294 -10.20 -14.62 -11.67
N GLN A 295 -9.40 -14.31 -12.69
CA GLN A 295 -9.57 -14.82 -14.06
C GLN A 295 -9.62 -16.36 -14.11
N TYR A 296 -8.85 -17.06 -13.29
CA TYR A 296 -8.73 -18.53 -13.31
C TYR A 296 -9.55 -19.22 -12.22
N ASN A 297 -10.06 -18.49 -11.22
CA ASN A 297 -10.84 -19.07 -10.13
C ASN A 297 -12.06 -18.21 -9.78
N SER A 298 -13.17 -18.46 -10.45
CA SER A 298 -14.42 -17.71 -10.23
C SER A 298 -15.12 -18.01 -8.90
N LYS A 299 -14.69 -19.04 -8.17
CA LYS A 299 -15.27 -19.40 -6.86
C LYS A 299 -14.62 -18.71 -5.69
N GLU A 300 -13.37 -18.27 -5.84
CA GLU A 300 -12.61 -17.60 -4.80
C GLU A 300 -12.71 -16.08 -4.97
N LYS A 301 -13.12 -15.38 -3.93
CA LYS A 301 -13.08 -13.92 -3.89
C LYS A 301 -11.74 -13.46 -3.33
N LEU A 302 -11.04 -12.66 -4.10
CA LEU A 302 -9.74 -12.09 -3.74
C LEU A 302 -9.87 -10.58 -3.53
N TYR A 303 -9.25 -10.07 -2.48
CA TYR A 303 -9.20 -8.64 -2.17
C TYR A 303 -7.87 -8.26 -1.52
N ILE A 304 -7.53 -6.99 -1.57
CA ILE A 304 -6.36 -6.47 -0.85
C ILE A 304 -6.83 -6.01 0.54
N PRO A 305 -6.30 -6.59 1.63
CA PRO A 305 -6.66 -6.22 3.00
C PRO A 305 -6.39 -4.75 3.35
N GLU A 306 -7.08 -4.23 4.35
CA GLU A 306 -6.92 -2.85 4.80
C GLU A 306 -5.54 -2.57 5.43
N ASN A 307 -4.89 -3.59 6.00
CA ASN A 307 -3.56 -3.52 6.60
C ASN A 307 -2.41 -3.68 5.60
N VAL A 308 -2.69 -3.74 4.30
CA VAL A 308 -1.69 -3.81 3.23
C VAL A 308 -1.42 -2.43 2.66
N TYR A 309 -0.15 -2.06 2.60
CA TYR A 309 0.36 -0.81 2.05
C TYR A 309 1.24 -1.11 0.84
N ILE A 310 1.21 -0.26 -0.19
CA ILE A 310 1.97 -0.46 -1.42
C ILE A 310 2.90 0.73 -1.64
N ILE A 311 4.18 0.45 -1.85
CA ILE A 311 5.18 1.46 -2.25
C ILE A 311 5.66 1.10 -3.66
N GLY A 312 5.48 2.02 -4.61
CA GLY A 312 6.11 1.95 -5.93
C GLY A 312 7.34 2.84 -6.01
N THR A 313 8.30 2.49 -6.87
CA THR A 313 9.37 3.39 -7.30
C THR A 313 9.38 3.50 -8.81
N MET A 314 9.72 4.67 -9.34
CA MET A 314 9.85 4.87 -10.79
C MET A 314 10.96 5.89 -11.12
N ASN A 315 11.55 5.74 -12.30
CA ASN A 315 12.45 6.72 -12.89
C ASN A 315 11.70 7.52 -13.97
N ASP A 316 11.71 8.86 -13.85
CA ASP A 316 10.95 9.73 -14.76
C ASP A 316 11.54 9.80 -16.18
N ILE A 317 12.85 9.58 -16.32
CA ILE A 317 13.56 9.67 -17.62
C ILE A 317 13.51 8.41 -18.46
N ASP A 318 12.93 7.33 -17.98
CA ASP A 318 12.92 6.07 -18.72
C ASP A 318 11.92 6.15 -19.90
N ARG A 319 12.44 6.50 -21.09
CA ARG A 319 11.65 6.73 -22.32
C ARG A 319 10.98 5.47 -22.87
N SER A 320 11.37 4.29 -22.39
CA SER A 320 10.86 2.99 -22.83
C SER A 320 9.59 2.55 -22.10
N VAL A 321 9.03 3.41 -21.25
CA VAL A 321 8.00 3.05 -20.28
C VAL A 321 6.68 3.72 -20.58
N GLU A 322 5.59 3.00 -20.36
CA GLU A 322 4.24 3.54 -20.48
C GLU A 322 3.99 4.64 -19.43
N THR A 323 3.35 5.72 -19.85
CA THR A 323 2.91 6.75 -18.94
C THR A 323 1.78 6.21 -18.06
N PHE A 324 1.85 6.48 -16.77
CA PHE A 324 0.75 6.18 -15.85
C PHE A 324 -0.56 6.79 -16.36
N ASP A 325 -1.56 5.95 -16.59
CA ASP A 325 -2.89 6.41 -16.95
C ASP A 325 -3.59 7.14 -15.79
N PHE A 326 -4.68 7.83 -16.08
CA PHE A 326 -5.44 8.58 -15.08
C PHE A 326 -6.03 7.67 -13.98
N ALA A 327 -6.31 6.40 -14.31
CA ALA A 327 -6.85 5.45 -13.35
C ALA A 327 -5.82 5.09 -12.28
N MET A 328 -4.54 4.98 -12.68
CA MET A 328 -3.42 4.79 -11.75
C MET A 328 -3.19 6.02 -10.88
N ARG A 329 -3.18 7.22 -11.49
CA ARG A 329 -2.95 8.47 -10.76
C ARG A 329 -3.95 8.70 -9.64
N ARG A 330 -5.16 8.19 -9.76
CA ARG A 330 -6.17 8.27 -8.70
C ARG A 330 -5.89 7.33 -7.53
N ARG A 331 -5.26 6.19 -7.79
CA ARG A 331 -5.03 5.14 -6.79
C ARG A 331 -3.73 5.27 -6.02
N PHE A 332 -2.80 6.05 -6.54
CA PHE A 332 -1.48 6.24 -5.94
C PHE A 332 -1.19 7.72 -5.69
N THR A 333 -0.58 8.00 -4.56
CA THR A 333 -0.01 9.31 -4.27
C THR A 333 1.44 9.33 -4.75
N PHE A 334 1.80 10.36 -5.52
CA PHE A 334 3.14 10.50 -6.08
C PHE A 334 3.96 11.48 -5.25
N VAL A 335 5.16 11.05 -4.88
CA VAL A 335 6.13 11.86 -4.15
C VAL A 335 7.41 11.92 -4.97
N GLU A 336 7.88 13.12 -5.23
CA GLU A 336 9.15 13.35 -5.90
C GLU A 336 10.28 13.27 -4.89
N VAL A 337 11.34 12.54 -5.24
CA VAL A 337 12.60 12.48 -4.49
C VAL A 337 13.64 13.18 -5.34
N THR A 338 13.94 14.42 -4.98
CA THR A 338 14.90 15.26 -5.73
C THR A 338 16.33 14.79 -5.55
N ALA A 339 17.20 15.19 -6.47
CA ALA A 339 18.63 14.92 -6.34
C ALA A 339 19.21 15.58 -5.08
N GLU A 340 18.74 16.78 -4.73
CA GLU A 340 19.16 17.50 -3.52
C GLU A 340 18.75 16.79 -2.23
N GLU A 341 17.49 16.38 -2.10
CA GLU A 341 17.02 15.57 -0.97
C GLU A 341 17.80 14.27 -0.84
N SER A 342 18.15 13.63 -1.97
CA SER A 342 18.95 12.41 -1.96
C SER A 342 20.33 12.62 -1.35
N ALA A 343 20.96 13.79 -1.58
CA ALA A 343 22.25 14.12 -1.00
C ALA A 343 22.18 14.32 0.52
N GLN A 344 21.07 14.87 1.00
CA GLN A 344 20.80 15.01 2.43
C GLN A 344 20.51 13.64 3.08
N ASN A 345 19.61 12.88 2.49
CA ASN A 345 19.19 11.56 2.98
C ASN A 345 20.33 10.53 3.01
N MET A 346 21.30 10.65 2.10
CA MET A 346 22.48 9.79 2.05
C MET A 346 23.68 10.33 2.82
N HIS A 347 23.52 11.51 3.48
CA HIS A 347 24.55 12.15 4.30
C HIS A 347 25.88 12.33 3.57
N LEU A 348 25.85 12.77 2.31
CA LEU A 348 27.08 13.09 1.59
C LEU A 348 27.82 14.24 2.29
N ASN A 349 29.15 14.19 2.29
CA ASN A 349 29.96 15.30 2.80
C ASN A 349 29.83 16.56 1.91
N ASP A 350 30.21 17.72 2.43
CA ASP A 350 29.98 18.99 1.75
C ASP A 350 30.78 19.14 0.43
N GLU A 351 31.93 18.52 0.32
CA GLU A 351 32.74 18.52 -0.90
C GLU A 351 32.05 17.72 -2.01
N THR A 352 31.62 16.50 -1.71
CA THR A 352 30.89 15.65 -2.64
C THR A 352 29.56 16.28 -3.05
N LYS A 353 28.82 16.91 -2.11
CA LYS A 353 27.62 17.69 -2.43
C LYS A 353 27.88 18.83 -3.41
N ARG A 354 28.96 19.59 -3.21
CA ARG A 354 29.32 20.68 -4.13
C ARG A 354 29.59 20.18 -5.55
N ILE A 355 30.32 19.09 -5.71
CA ILE A 355 30.58 18.46 -7.01
C ILE A 355 29.26 18.03 -7.67
N MET A 356 28.41 17.34 -6.92
CA MET A 356 27.10 16.88 -7.39
C MET A 356 26.20 18.05 -7.83
N TYR A 357 26.13 19.11 -7.03
CA TYR A 357 25.28 20.26 -7.34
C TYR A 357 25.78 21.04 -8.55
N ARG A 358 27.10 21.23 -8.70
CA ARG A 358 27.67 21.87 -9.89
C ARG A 358 27.31 21.10 -11.16
N LEU A 359 27.46 19.78 -11.15
CA LEU A 359 27.10 18.96 -12.31
C LEU A 359 25.60 19.03 -12.59
N ASN A 360 24.74 18.90 -11.55
CA ASN A 360 23.28 18.93 -11.72
C ASN A 360 22.77 20.29 -12.20
N ASN A 361 23.39 21.41 -11.78
CA ASN A 361 23.07 22.73 -12.31
C ASN A 361 23.48 22.84 -13.76
N ALA A 362 24.66 22.35 -14.13
CA ALA A 362 25.11 22.36 -15.52
C ALA A 362 24.23 21.47 -16.43
N ILE A 363 23.68 20.35 -15.94
CA ILE A 363 22.72 19.55 -16.70
C ILE A 363 21.48 20.37 -17.08
N ILE A 364 21.03 21.26 -16.21
CA ILE A 364 19.87 22.13 -16.47
C ILE A 364 20.29 23.33 -17.35
N GLU A 365 21.31 24.04 -16.97
CA GLU A 365 21.70 25.34 -17.57
C GLU A 365 22.39 25.16 -18.92
N GLU A 366 23.41 24.30 -18.99
CA GLU A 366 24.23 24.07 -20.19
C GLU A 366 23.70 22.90 -21.03
N GLY A 367 23.18 21.87 -20.37
CA GLY A 367 22.55 20.70 -20.99
C GLY A 367 21.18 21.00 -21.58
N HIS A 368 20.47 22.01 -21.06
CA HIS A 368 19.08 22.35 -21.36
C HIS A 368 18.11 21.18 -21.12
N LEU A 369 18.40 20.35 -20.13
CA LEU A 369 17.53 19.27 -19.66
C LEU A 369 16.72 19.73 -18.44
N ASN A 370 15.65 19.02 -18.11
CA ASN A 370 14.86 19.31 -16.91
C ASN A 370 15.43 18.59 -15.67
N GLN A 371 14.80 18.81 -14.51
CA GLN A 371 15.24 18.26 -13.22
C GLN A 371 15.22 16.72 -13.19
N ASP A 372 14.40 16.07 -14.00
CA ASP A 372 14.32 14.61 -14.06
C ASP A 372 15.63 13.96 -14.52
N TYR A 373 16.48 14.71 -15.26
CA TYR A 373 17.79 14.28 -15.75
C TYR A 373 18.94 14.53 -14.77
N GLN A 374 18.68 15.14 -13.63
CA GLN A 374 19.70 15.28 -12.59
C GLN A 374 20.18 13.91 -12.11
N ILE A 375 21.35 13.87 -11.49
CA ILE A 375 21.98 12.64 -11.03
C ILE A 375 21.91 12.61 -9.50
N GLY A 376 21.32 11.55 -8.95
CA GLY A 376 21.14 11.39 -7.51
C GLY A 376 22.40 10.97 -6.77
N ALA A 377 22.38 11.15 -5.47
CA ALA A 377 23.51 10.99 -4.56
C ALA A 377 24.15 9.59 -4.56
N SER A 378 23.40 8.53 -4.95
CA SER A 378 23.95 7.18 -4.97
C SER A 378 25.14 7.00 -5.93
N TYR A 379 25.20 7.78 -7.00
CA TYR A 379 26.34 7.80 -7.91
C TYR A 379 27.60 8.32 -7.22
N PHE A 380 27.45 9.30 -6.33
CA PHE A 380 28.55 10.00 -5.66
C PHE A 380 29.00 9.33 -4.34
N LYS A 381 28.24 8.35 -3.86
CA LYS A 381 28.54 7.70 -2.57
C LYS A 381 29.91 7.00 -2.53
N GLY A 382 30.41 6.55 -3.68
CA GLY A 382 31.76 5.99 -3.79
C GLY A 382 32.87 7.04 -3.64
N LEU A 383 32.64 8.25 -4.18
CA LEU A 383 33.53 9.40 -4.02
C LEU A 383 33.55 9.85 -2.56
N ASP A 384 32.38 9.98 -1.92
CA ASP A 384 32.20 10.33 -0.53
C ASP A 384 32.96 9.39 0.44
N LYS A 385 32.98 8.10 0.13
CA LYS A 385 33.70 7.07 0.89
C LYS A 385 35.17 6.88 0.51
N GLY A 386 35.67 7.62 -0.49
CA GLY A 386 37.04 7.46 -1.01
C GLY A 386 37.29 6.13 -1.73
N THR A 387 36.23 5.41 -2.15
CA THR A 387 36.34 4.11 -2.86
C THR A 387 36.49 4.26 -4.38
N ILE A 388 36.22 5.44 -4.93
CA ILE A 388 36.44 5.79 -6.33
C ILE A 388 37.03 7.20 -6.40
N SER A 389 37.94 7.47 -7.36
CA SER A 389 38.46 8.83 -7.59
C SER A 389 37.46 9.66 -8.41
N ILE A 390 37.64 10.97 -8.38
CA ILE A 390 36.79 11.91 -9.12
C ILE A 390 36.87 11.64 -10.64
N GLU A 391 38.06 11.32 -11.17
CA GLU A 391 38.26 10.97 -12.58
C GLU A 391 37.56 9.66 -12.95
N ASN A 392 37.75 8.62 -12.12
CA ASN A 392 37.14 7.31 -12.35
C ASN A 392 35.60 7.36 -12.25
N LEU A 393 35.06 8.21 -11.37
CA LEU A 393 33.61 8.41 -11.30
C LEU A 393 33.08 9.04 -12.58
N TRP A 394 33.79 10.05 -13.10
CA TRP A 394 33.47 10.67 -14.38
C TRP A 394 33.58 9.68 -15.54
N ASP A 395 34.73 9.07 -15.73
CA ASP A 395 35.02 8.27 -16.90
C ASP A 395 34.16 7.02 -17.02
N TYR A 396 33.90 6.35 -15.90
CA TYR A 396 33.26 5.04 -15.92
C TYR A 396 31.77 5.07 -15.58
N LYS A 397 31.25 6.15 -15.01
CA LYS A 397 29.84 6.20 -14.60
C LYS A 397 29.09 7.41 -15.14
N LEU A 398 29.61 8.64 -14.94
CA LEU A 398 28.86 9.84 -15.28
C LEU A 398 28.91 10.15 -16.78
N ASN A 399 30.11 10.15 -17.40
CA ASN A 399 30.27 10.42 -18.80
C ASN A 399 29.49 9.46 -19.73
N PRO A 400 29.51 8.13 -19.54
CA PRO A 400 28.65 7.23 -20.31
C PRO A 400 27.15 7.52 -20.16
N LEU A 401 26.69 7.78 -18.95
CA LEU A 401 25.29 8.10 -18.67
C LEU A 401 24.86 9.41 -19.34
N LEU A 402 25.66 10.45 -19.22
CA LEU A 402 25.40 11.76 -19.83
C LEU A 402 25.43 11.71 -21.35
N LYS A 403 26.33 10.91 -21.96
CA LYS A 403 26.29 10.63 -23.38
C LYS A 403 24.99 9.99 -23.86
N ASP A 404 24.40 9.14 -23.05
CA ASP A 404 23.09 8.55 -23.37
C ASP A 404 21.96 9.59 -23.29
N TYR A 405 22.04 10.57 -22.39
CA TYR A 405 21.08 11.68 -22.32
C TYR A 405 21.07 12.53 -23.59
N PHE A 406 22.26 12.81 -24.16
CA PHE A 406 22.43 13.64 -25.34
C PHE A 406 22.53 12.87 -26.66
N ARG A 407 22.23 11.56 -26.64
CA ARG A 407 22.29 10.72 -27.83
C ARG A 407 21.39 11.27 -28.95
N GLY A 408 22.00 11.67 -30.06
CA GLY A 408 21.29 12.22 -31.22
C GLY A 408 20.93 13.69 -31.11
N GLU A 409 21.38 14.39 -30.08
CA GLU A 409 21.20 15.82 -29.96
C GLU A 409 22.25 16.60 -30.75
N ARG A 410 21.82 17.78 -31.22
CA ARG A 410 22.73 18.74 -31.85
C ARG A 410 23.62 19.38 -30.78
N LEU A 411 24.91 19.52 -31.02
CA LEU A 411 25.89 20.07 -30.07
C LEU A 411 26.15 19.19 -28.83
N ALA A 412 25.86 17.88 -28.90
CA ALA A 412 26.11 16.95 -27.79
C ALA A 412 27.55 17.04 -27.25
N ASP A 413 28.56 17.15 -28.13
CA ASP A 413 29.97 17.27 -27.71
C ASP A 413 30.29 18.58 -26.97
N GLU A 414 29.65 19.69 -27.34
CA GLU A 414 29.83 20.98 -26.67
C GLU A 414 29.16 20.94 -25.28
N LYS A 415 27.95 20.42 -25.20
CA LYS A 415 27.25 20.18 -23.92
C LYS A 415 28.08 19.29 -23.00
N MET A 416 28.58 18.16 -23.49
CA MET A 416 29.41 17.24 -22.69
C MET A 416 30.66 17.91 -22.13
N LYS A 417 31.35 18.78 -22.94
CA LYS A 417 32.50 19.55 -22.45
C LYS A 417 32.14 20.56 -21.37
N ALA A 418 30.98 21.21 -21.50
CA ALA A 418 30.48 22.12 -20.45
C ALA A 418 30.20 21.37 -19.14
N LEU A 419 29.55 20.21 -19.20
CA LEU A 419 29.31 19.37 -18.04
C LEU A 419 30.58 18.85 -17.40
N GLU A 420 31.56 18.40 -18.17
CA GLU A 420 32.88 17.98 -17.71
C GLU A 420 33.58 19.10 -16.95
N LYS A 421 33.62 20.30 -17.54
CA LYS A 421 34.19 21.50 -16.90
C LYS A 421 33.47 21.82 -15.56
N ALA A 422 32.15 21.76 -15.54
CA ALA A 422 31.37 21.97 -14.30
C ALA A 422 31.64 20.90 -13.23
N TYR A 423 31.80 19.65 -13.65
CA TYR A 423 32.08 18.55 -12.72
C TYR A 423 33.46 18.70 -12.04
N PHE A 424 34.53 18.95 -12.83
CA PHE A 424 35.87 19.07 -12.25
C PHE A 424 36.12 20.44 -11.58
N GLY A 425 35.30 21.44 -11.88
CA GLY A 425 35.51 22.82 -11.42
C GLY A 425 36.55 23.56 -12.27
N THR A 426 36.50 24.88 -12.23
CA THR A 426 37.59 25.73 -12.76
C THR A 426 38.67 25.87 -11.69
N SER A 427 39.92 25.87 -12.06
CA SER A 427 41.09 26.04 -11.18
C SER A 427 41.13 27.36 -10.36
N GLU A 428 40.01 28.06 -10.28
CA GLU A 428 39.85 29.35 -9.59
C GLU A 428 38.83 29.35 -8.45
N ASP A 429 38.21 28.19 -8.09
CA ASP A 429 37.27 28.07 -6.97
C ASP A 429 37.85 27.31 -5.76
#